data_bf3c33269429d99c7a9bc90d937ee511
#
_entry.id   bf3c33269429d99c7a9bc90d937ee511
#
_cell.length_a   1.000
_cell.length_b   1.000
_cell.length_c   1.000
_cell.angle_alpha   90.00
_cell.angle_beta   90.00
_cell.angle_gamma   90.00
#
_symmetry.space_group_name_H-M   'P 1'
#
loop_
_entity.id
_entity.type
_entity.pdbx_description
1 polymer ?
#
loop_
_entity_poly.entity_id
_entity_poly.type
_entity_poly.pdbx_seq_one_letter_code
_entity_poly.pdbx_strand_id
1 'polypeptide(L)'
;MKILVAGATGSIGLHVVNTAIEMGHQPIALVRNKHKVKLLPCGTDVFYGDVAMPETLAHLPKDIDAIIFTLGSDGQGRIGARAIDYGGVRNILQIFKDTPVRIALMTTIGVTERLGSWNQRTEVHDWKRRAERLLRASGHSYTIVRPGWFDYNNEDEHRIVMLQGDRRHAGTPEDGAISREQIARVLVSALTNDKAKNKTFELVAIRGEAQQDLTPLFADLQSDDPQKNDGVLDTDNMPLSEEPECIINELNPNSALTRETVQRPLY
;
A
#
# COMPACT_ATOMS: atom_id res chain seq x y z
N MET A 1 14.42 -7.23 10.71
CA MET A 1 13.55 -7.86 9.70
C MET A 1 14.14 -7.64 8.33
N LYS A 2 14.01 -8.63 7.45
CA LYS A 2 14.28 -8.50 6.02
C LYS A 2 13.01 -8.01 5.33
N ILE A 3 13.03 -6.81 4.76
CA ILE A 3 11.84 -6.10 4.28
C ILE A 3 11.94 -5.90 2.76
N LEU A 4 11.01 -6.49 2.00
CA LEU A 4 10.87 -6.18 0.57
C LEU A 4 10.14 -4.84 0.43
N VAL A 5 10.74 -3.90 -0.30
CA VAL A 5 10.12 -2.60 -0.60
C VAL A 5 9.75 -2.55 -2.08
N ALA A 6 8.47 -2.73 -2.38
CA ALA A 6 7.92 -2.57 -3.72
C ALA A 6 7.61 -1.08 -3.97
N GLY A 7 8.27 -0.49 -4.98
CA GLY A 7 8.26 0.95 -5.21
C GLY A 7 9.45 1.69 -4.57
N ALA A 8 10.51 0.98 -4.18
CA ALA A 8 11.66 1.46 -3.43
C ALA A 8 12.36 2.71 -4.00
N THR A 9 12.30 2.93 -5.32
CA THR A 9 12.91 4.09 -6.00
C THR A 9 11.91 5.21 -6.32
N GLY A 10 10.69 5.11 -5.80
CA GLY A 10 9.68 6.17 -5.82
C GLY A 10 9.90 7.19 -4.70
N SER A 11 9.15 8.30 -4.73
CA SER A 11 9.33 9.40 -3.78
C SER A 11 9.10 9.00 -2.31
N ILE A 12 8.13 8.11 -2.02
CA ILE A 12 7.91 7.55 -0.68
C ILE A 12 8.87 6.38 -0.44
N GLY A 13 9.09 5.52 -1.44
CA GLY A 13 9.91 4.32 -1.30
C GLY A 13 11.34 4.60 -0.86
N LEU A 14 11.94 5.69 -1.32
CA LEU A 14 13.26 6.12 -0.89
C LEU A 14 13.30 6.44 0.61
N HIS A 15 12.30 7.15 1.12
CA HIS A 15 12.18 7.40 2.57
C HIS A 15 11.95 6.11 3.35
N VAL A 16 11.14 5.18 2.82
CA VAL A 16 10.92 3.87 3.45
C VAL A 16 12.22 3.07 3.56
N VAL A 17 13.04 3.04 2.50
CA VAL A 17 14.34 2.35 2.54
C VAL A 17 15.26 2.97 3.58
N ASN A 18 15.37 4.31 3.62
CA ASN A 18 16.18 5.00 4.61
C ASN A 18 15.69 4.70 6.04
N THR A 19 14.40 4.91 6.29
CA THR A 19 13.79 4.68 7.61
C THR A 19 13.95 3.23 8.08
N ALA A 20 13.81 2.26 7.16
CA ALA A 20 14.02 0.85 7.49
C ALA A 20 15.46 0.58 7.96
N ILE A 21 16.47 1.17 7.31
CA ILE A 21 17.87 1.07 7.72
C ILE A 21 18.09 1.73 9.09
N GLU A 22 17.59 2.95 9.28
CA GLU A 22 17.69 3.70 10.54
C GLU A 22 17.06 2.96 11.72
N MET A 23 15.98 2.21 11.47
CA MET A 23 15.32 1.36 12.47
C MET A 23 15.94 -0.03 12.62
N GLY A 24 17.10 -0.30 12.00
CA GLY A 24 17.86 -1.55 12.14
C GLY A 24 17.29 -2.72 11.34
N HIS A 25 16.56 -2.46 10.27
CA HIS A 25 16.06 -3.47 9.34
C HIS A 25 16.94 -3.61 8.10
N GLN A 26 16.75 -4.69 7.34
CA GLN A 26 17.43 -4.98 6.07
C GLN A 26 16.45 -4.82 4.91
N PRO A 27 16.36 -3.63 4.27
CA PRO A 27 15.49 -3.47 3.12
C PRO A 27 16.08 -4.12 1.87
N ILE A 28 15.24 -4.82 1.10
CA ILE A 28 15.50 -5.27 -0.27
C ILE A 28 14.69 -4.37 -1.19
N ALA A 29 15.36 -3.56 -1.97
CA ALA A 29 14.72 -2.66 -2.92
C ALA A 29 14.31 -3.42 -4.19
N LEU A 30 13.02 -3.54 -4.46
CA LEU A 30 12.52 -4.02 -5.75
C LEU A 30 12.61 -2.88 -6.78
N VAL A 31 13.46 -3.05 -7.78
CA VAL A 31 13.82 -2.00 -8.73
C VAL A 31 13.57 -2.45 -10.17
N ARG A 32 12.72 -1.69 -10.90
CA ARG A 32 12.47 -1.89 -12.32
C ARG A 32 13.55 -1.21 -13.18
N ASN A 33 13.89 0.03 -12.86
CA ASN A 33 14.84 0.83 -13.62
C ASN A 33 16.21 0.84 -12.94
N LYS A 34 17.18 0.12 -13.52
CA LYS A 34 18.55 0.00 -13.00
C LYS A 34 19.26 1.36 -12.78
N HIS A 35 18.92 2.37 -13.57
CA HIS A 35 19.51 3.72 -13.42
C HIS A 35 19.07 4.43 -12.13
N LYS A 36 17.95 3.99 -11.53
CA LYS A 36 17.47 4.56 -10.26
C LYS A 36 18.13 3.97 -9.01
N VAL A 37 18.93 2.90 -9.14
CA VAL A 37 19.65 2.29 -8.00
C VAL A 37 20.58 3.29 -7.31
N LYS A 38 21.17 4.21 -8.05
CA LYS A 38 22.02 5.29 -7.51
C LYS A 38 21.30 6.24 -6.52
N LEU A 39 19.97 6.20 -6.46
CA LEU A 39 19.16 6.97 -5.52
C LEU A 39 19.03 6.28 -4.15
N LEU A 40 19.31 4.98 -4.09
CA LEU A 40 19.21 4.20 -2.86
C LEU A 40 20.44 4.44 -1.97
N PRO A 41 20.29 4.31 -0.63
CA PRO A 41 21.42 4.31 0.28
C PRO A 41 22.46 3.26 -0.10
N CYS A 42 23.74 3.59 0.14
CA CYS A 42 24.84 2.66 -0.13
C CYS A 42 24.67 1.36 0.68
N GLY A 43 24.88 0.21 0.04
CA GLY A 43 24.74 -1.10 0.68
C GLY A 43 23.28 -1.62 0.76
N THR A 44 22.32 -0.93 0.18
CA THR A 44 20.95 -1.48 0.06
C THR A 44 20.94 -2.69 -0.87
N ASP A 45 20.37 -3.80 -0.41
CA ASP A 45 20.14 -4.98 -1.26
C ASP A 45 19.13 -4.65 -2.36
N VAL A 46 19.41 -5.09 -3.59
CA VAL A 46 18.59 -4.78 -4.76
C VAL A 46 18.13 -6.06 -5.44
N PHE A 47 16.82 -6.16 -5.66
CA PHE A 47 16.23 -7.15 -6.56
C PHE A 47 15.69 -6.46 -7.81
N TYR A 48 16.11 -6.95 -8.99
CA TYR A 48 15.65 -6.41 -10.27
C TYR A 48 14.40 -7.13 -10.76
N GLY A 49 13.29 -6.40 -10.87
CA GLY A 49 12.01 -6.92 -11.34
C GLY A 49 10.99 -5.82 -11.56
N ASP A 50 9.96 -6.12 -12.32
CA ASP A 50 8.82 -5.24 -12.56
C ASP A 50 7.56 -5.88 -11.96
N VAL A 51 6.89 -5.18 -11.06
CA VAL A 51 5.67 -5.67 -10.40
C VAL A 51 4.54 -5.96 -11.41
N ALA A 52 4.55 -5.30 -12.57
CA ALA A 52 3.58 -5.55 -13.65
C ALA A 52 3.94 -6.76 -14.53
N MET A 53 5.14 -7.34 -14.36
CA MET A 53 5.67 -8.47 -15.14
C MET A 53 6.03 -9.64 -14.22
N PRO A 54 5.07 -10.53 -13.87
CA PRO A 54 5.25 -11.59 -12.87
C PRO A 54 6.46 -12.50 -13.11
N GLU A 55 6.80 -12.74 -14.38
CA GLU A 55 7.95 -13.56 -14.77
C GLU A 55 9.29 -12.99 -14.27
N THR A 56 9.39 -11.67 -14.15
CA THR A 56 10.60 -10.99 -13.62
C THR A 56 10.76 -11.16 -12.10
N LEU A 57 9.70 -11.57 -11.42
CA LEU A 57 9.64 -11.78 -9.98
C LEU A 57 9.86 -13.24 -9.56
N ALA A 58 10.04 -14.16 -10.52
CA ALA A 58 10.09 -15.60 -10.25
C ALA A 58 11.19 -16.01 -9.25
N HIS A 59 12.29 -15.26 -9.19
CA HIS A 59 13.43 -15.51 -8.31
C HIS A 59 13.46 -14.61 -7.08
N LEU A 60 12.32 -13.97 -6.73
CA LEU A 60 12.24 -13.16 -5.53
C LEU A 60 12.57 -14.01 -4.29
N PRO A 61 13.46 -13.54 -3.39
CA PRO A 61 13.80 -14.27 -2.16
C PRO A 61 12.56 -14.63 -1.35
N LYS A 62 12.51 -15.83 -0.80
CA LYS A 62 11.38 -16.30 0.02
C LYS A 62 11.61 -16.06 1.53
N ASP A 63 12.82 -15.80 1.92
CA ASP A 63 13.25 -15.52 3.30
C ASP A 63 13.02 -14.06 3.70
N ILE A 64 11.84 -13.54 3.37
CA ILE A 64 11.39 -12.18 3.65
C ILE A 64 10.43 -12.20 4.83
N ASP A 65 10.67 -11.33 5.82
CA ASP A 65 9.82 -11.21 7.00
C ASP A 65 8.61 -10.29 6.75
N ALA A 66 8.81 -9.25 5.92
CA ALA A 66 7.79 -8.24 5.69
C ALA A 66 7.88 -7.61 4.29
N ILE A 67 6.76 -7.02 3.85
CA ILE A 67 6.64 -6.34 2.57
C ILE A 67 6.03 -4.96 2.78
N ILE A 68 6.62 -3.93 2.18
CA ILE A 68 6.02 -2.60 2.10
C ILE A 68 5.73 -2.28 0.64
N PHE A 69 4.47 -1.92 0.36
CA PHE A 69 4.04 -1.45 -0.95
C PHE A 69 3.90 0.08 -0.93
N THR A 70 4.69 0.75 -1.77
CA THR A 70 4.59 2.19 -2.05
C THR A 70 4.40 2.42 -3.56
N LEU A 71 3.60 1.55 -4.19
CA LEU A 71 3.35 1.58 -5.62
C LEU A 71 2.43 2.75 -5.99
N GLY A 72 2.65 3.29 -7.18
CA GLY A 72 1.80 4.29 -7.79
C GLY A 72 1.99 4.31 -9.30
N SER A 73 0.89 4.38 -10.04
CA SER A 73 0.88 4.35 -11.50
C SER A 73 1.18 5.71 -12.16
N ASP A 74 1.29 6.78 -11.38
CA ASP A 74 1.70 8.13 -11.77
C ASP A 74 1.41 8.52 -13.22
N GLY A 75 0.17 8.96 -13.48
CA GLY A 75 -0.21 9.50 -14.79
C GLY A 75 -0.40 8.48 -15.92
N GLN A 76 -0.26 7.17 -15.66
CA GLN A 76 -0.47 6.12 -16.66
C GLN A 76 -1.96 5.76 -16.86
N GLY A 77 -2.88 6.52 -16.26
CA GLY A 77 -4.32 6.34 -16.39
C GLY A 77 -4.81 4.96 -15.93
N ARG A 78 -5.95 4.52 -16.47
CA ARG A 78 -6.62 3.27 -16.07
C ARG A 78 -5.74 2.03 -16.24
N ILE A 79 -4.97 1.97 -17.31
CA ILE A 79 -4.08 0.82 -17.60
C ILE A 79 -3.00 0.71 -16.52
N GLY A 80 -2.36 1.82 -16.20
CA GLY A 80 -1.35 1.85 -15.14
C GLY A 80 -1.94 1.56 -13.77
N ALA A 81 -3.10 2.12 -13.43
CA ALA A 81 -3.79 1.87 -12.18
C ALA A 81 -4.07 0.38 -12.00
N ARG A 82 -4.63 -0.27 -13.03
CA ARG A 82 -4.89 -1.71 -12.99
C ARG A 82 -3.61 -2.54 -12.91
N ALA A 83 -2.59 -2.23 -13.72
CA ALA A 83 -1.37 -3.04 -13.81
C ALA A 83 -0.45 -2.88 -12.60
N ILE A 84 -0.34 -1.67 -12.04
CA ILE A 84 0.63 -1.34 -11.00
C ILE A 84 -0.03 -1.27 -9.62
N ASP A 85 -1.10 -0.45 -9.46
CA ASP A 85 -1.71 -0.25 -8.14
C ASP A 85 -2.42 -1.53 -7.65
N TYR A 86 -3.03 -2.29 -8.55
CA TYR A 86 -3.66 -3.58 -8.24
C TYR A 86 -2.77 -4.77 -8.60
N GLY A 87 -2.38 -4.88 -9.87
CA GLY A 87 -1.65 -6.03 -10.42
C GLY A 87 -0.30 -6.24 -9.72
N GLY A 88 0.39 -5.15 -9.38
CA GLY A 88 1.64 -5.22 -8.64
C GLY A 88 1.48 -5.83 -7.25
N VAL A 89 0.43 -5.47 -6.52
CA VAL A 89 0.10 -6.06 -5.22
C VAL A 89 -0.26 -7.53 -5.39
N ARG A 90 -1.17 -7.85 -6.33
CA ARG A 90 -1.59 -9.22 -6.65
C ARG A 90 -0.41 -10.15 -6.95
N ASN A 91 0.48 -9.72 -7.83
CA ASN A 91 1.59 -10.55 -8.29
C ASN A 91 2.57 -10.89 -7.15
N ILE A 92 2.83 -9.94 -6.25
CA ILE A 92 3.67 -10.19 -5.07
C ILE A 92 2.94 -11.06 -4.05
N LEU A 93 1.66 -10.81 -3.75
CA LEU A 93 0.87 -11.65 -2.84
C LEU A 93 0.83 -13.11 -3.32
N GLN A 94 0.69 -13.35 -4.63
CA GLN A 94 0.72 -14.70 -5.21
C GLN A 94 2.05 -15.41 -4.96
N ILE A 95 3.17 -14.68 -4.95
CA ILE A 95 4.50 -15.25 -4.67
C ILE A 95 4.60 -15.70 -3.21
N PHE A 96 3.99 -14.97 -2.29
CA PHE A 96 4.08 -15.23 -0.84
C PHE A 96 2.85 -15.91 -0.26
N LYS A 97 1.90 -16.40 -1.07
CA LYS A 97 0.63 -17.01 -0.61
C LYS A 97 0.78 -18.07 0.47
N ASP A 98 1.86 -18.85 0.40
CA ASP A 98 2.16 -19.96 1.34
C ASP A 98 3.27 -19.59 2.36
N THR A 99 3.70 -18.33 2.38
CA THR A 99 4.77 -17.85 3.26
C THR A 99 4.22 -16.72 4.13
N PRO A 100 4.15 -16.89 5.46
CA PRO A 100 3.64 -15.85 6.32
C PRO A 100 4.57 -14.63 6.30
N VAL A 101 4.06 -13.49 5.87
CA VAL A 101 4.77 -12.21 5.86
C VAL A 101 3.90 -11.10 6.46
N ARG A 102 4.53 -10.12 7.10
CA ARG A 102 3.86 -8.92 7.58
C ARG A 102 3.80 -7.89 6.45
N ILE A 103 2.65 -7.28 6.18
CA ILE A 103 2.47 -6.40 5.03
C ILE A 103 2.02 -5.00 5.45
N ALA A 104 2.68 -3.96 4.94
CA ALA A 104 2.19 -2.59 4.97
C ALA A 104 1.89 -2.12 3.54
N LEU A 105 0.64 -1.78 3.27
CA LEU A 105 0.19 -1.28 1.97
C LEU A 105 -0.14 0.20 2.06
N MET A 106 0.51 1.00 1.25
CA MET A 106 0.16 2.41 1.06
C MET A 106 -0.81 2.56 -0.11
N THR A 107 -1.94 3.21 0.15
CA THR A 107 -2.89 3.61 -0.89
C THR A 107 -3.05 5.14 -0.92
N THR A 108 -4.22 5.69 -0.62
CA THR A 108 -4.45 7.14 -0.61
C THR A 108 -5.71 7.48 0.19
N ILE A 109 -5.72 8.64 0.82
CA ILE A 109 -6.95 9.25 1.34
C ILE A 109 -7.93 9.48 0.19
N GLY A 110 -9.23 9.41 0.45
CA GLY A 110 -10.27 9.55 -0.57
C GLY A 110 -10.42 8.31 -1.47
N VAL A 111 -9.82 7.17 -1.11
CA VAL A 111 -9.90 5.94 -1.92
C VAL A 111 -11.32 5.43 -2.11
N THR A 112 -12.26 5.81 -1.23
CA THR A 112 -13.69 5.48 -1.35
C THR A 112 -14.47 6.50 -2.18
N GLU A 113 -13.86 7.63 -2.60
CA GLU A 113 -14.47 8.62 -3.48
C GLU A 113 -14.42 8.15 -4.94
N ARG A 114 -15.45 7.42 -5.34
CA ARG A 114 -15.55 6.83 -6.69
C ARG A 114 -16.04 7.81 -7.75
N LEU A 115 -16.89 8.76 -7.35
CA LEU A 115 -17.58 9.66 -8.28
C LEU A 115 -16.78 10.92 -8.62
N GLY A 116 -15.68 11.17 -7.93
CA GLY A 116 -14.78 12.27 -8.22
C GLY A 116 -14.24 12.23 -9.66
N SER A 117 -14.22 13.37 -10.33
CA SER A 117 -13.86 13.48 -11.76
C SER A 117 -12.48 12.89 -12.09
N TRP A 118 -11.56 12.93 -11.13
CA TRP A 118 -10.23 12.34 -11.30
C TRP A 118 -10.31 10.81 -11.33
N ASN A 119 -11.04 10.19 -10.38
CA ASN A 119 -11.21 8.73 -10.36
C ASN A 119 -12.01 8.24 -11.56
N GLN A 120 -13.03 8.95 -12.00
CA GLN A 120 -13.78 8.59 -13.22
C GLN A 120 -12.90 8.54 -14.48
N ARG A 121 -11.85 9.35 -14.54
CA ARG A 121 -10.89 9.34 -15.66
C ARG A 121 -9.82 8.27 -15.53
N THR A 122 -9.34 8.02 -14.32
CA THR A 122 -8.12 7.25 -14.06
C THR A 122 -8.37 5.89 -13.41
N GLU A 123 -9.48 5.70 -12.73
CA GLU A 123 -9.85 4.53 -11.90
C GLU A 123 -8.80 4.21 -10.80
N VAL A 124 -7.93 5.15 -10.44
CA VAL A 124 -6.85 4.88 -9.48
C VAL A 124 -7.39 4.54 -8.11
N HIS A 125 -8.45 5.24 -7.62
CA HIS A 125 -9.07 4.93 -6.33
C HIS A 125 -9.71 3.54 -6.35
N ASP A 126 -10.45 3.21 -7.42
CA ASP A 126 -11.09 1.90 -7.55
C ASP A 126 -10.06 0.76 -7.55
N TRP A 127 -8.95 0.90 -8.30
CA TRP A 127 -7.91 -0.13 -8.35
C TRP A 127 -7.12 -0.23 -7.04
N LYS A 128 -6.85 0.89 -6.37
CA LYS A 128 -6.25 0.87 -5.01
C LYS A 128 -7.17 0.20 -4.00
N ARG A 129 -8.49 0.51 -4.01
CA ARG A 129 -9.45 -0.15 -3.13
C ARG A 129 -9.56 -1.66 -3.38
N ARG A 130 -9.51 -2.10 -4.66
CA ARG A 130 -9.41 -3.52 -5.01
C ARG A 130 -8.13 -4.17 -4.47
N ALA A 131 -7.01 -3.46 -4.52
CA ALA A 131 -5.75 -3.96 -3.93
C ALA A 131 -5.85 -4.11 -2.39
N GLU A 132 -6.52 -3.18 -1.71
CA GLU A 132 -6.81 -3.30 -0.29
C GLU A 132 -7.67 -4.53 0.02
N ARG A 133 -8.74 -4.75 -0.77
CA ARG A 133 -9.61 -5.93 -0.65
C ARG A 133 -8.84 -7.23 -0.85
N LEU A 134 -7.98 -7.26 -1.86
CA LEU A 134 -7.14 -8.43 -2.15
C LEU A 134 -6.18 -8.73 -0.99
N LEU A 135 -5.58 -7.70 -0.40
CA LEU A 135 -4.72 -7.87 0.77
C LEU A 135 -5.49 -8.38 1.98
N ARG A 136 -6.70 -7.88 2.25
CA ARG A 136 -7.57 -8.39 3.33
C ARG A 136 -7.93 -9.85 3.13
N ALA A 137 -8.24 -10.24 1.89
CA ALA A 137 -8.59 -11.62 1.52
C ALA A 137 -7.38 -12.58 1.53
N SER A 138 -6.15 -12.07 1.50
CA SER A 138 -4.93 -12.88 1.37
C SER A 138 -4.58 -13.74 2.60
N GLY A 139 -5.18 -13.46 3.76
CA GLY A 139 -4.86 -14.11 5.02
C GLY A 139 -3.57 -13.65 5.70
N HIS A 140 -2.79 -12.76 5.08
CA HIS A 140 -1.62 -12.17 5.70
C HIS A 140 -1.99 -11.17 6.79
N SER A 141 -1.09 -11.00 7.76
CA SER A 141 -1.20 -9.91 8.73
C SER A 141 -0.81 -8.59 8.07
N TYR A 142 -1.70 -7.61 8.06
CA TYR A 142 -1.50 -6.38 7.29
C TYR A 142 -1.71 -5.09 8.11
N THR A 143 -1.27 -3.98 7.52
CA THR A 143 -1.68 -2.61 7.84
C THR A 143 -1.87 -1.86 6.53
N ILE A 144 -3.01 -1.20 6.35
CA ILE A 144 -3.31 -0.37 5.18
C ILE A 144 -3.29 1.09 5.60
N VAL A 145 -2.44 1.87 4.95
CA VAL A 145 -2.22 3.28 5.24
C VAL A 145 -2.68 4.10 4.05
N ARG A 146 -3.58 5.04 4.28
CA ARG A 146 -4.15 5.96 3.29
C ARG A 146 -3.65 7.39 3.58
N PRO A 147 -2.43 7.76 3.14
CA PRO A 147 -1.91 9.07 3.44
C PRO A 147 -2.66 10.18 2.71
N GLY A 148 -2.70 11.36 3.35
CA GLY A 148 -3.13 12.60 2.74
C GLY A 148 -2.14 13.12 1.70
N TRP A 149 -2.25 14.39 1.35
CA TRP A 149 -1.43 15.06 0.34
C TRP A 149 0.02 15.20 0.80
N PHE A 150 0.97 14.78 -0.04
CA PHE A 150 2.38 14.67 0.33
C PHE A 150 3.06 16.03 0.36
N ASP A 151 3.67 16.38 1.50
CA ASP A 151 4.46 17.60 1.72
C ASP A 151 3.69 18.91 1.52
N TYR A 152 2.37 18.88 1.71
CA TYR A 152 1.52 20.09 1.79
C TYR A 152 1.27 20.54 3.23
N ASN A 153 1.82 19.81 4.22
CA ASN A 153 1.77 20.20 5.63
C ASN A 153 2.72 21.36 5.91
N ASN A 154 2.36 22.20 6.90
CA ASN A 154 3.19 23.31 7.35
C ASN A 154 4.40 22.79 8.16
N GLU A 155 5.40 23.68 8.35
CA GLU A 155 6.64 23.36 9.09
C GLU A 155 6.41 22.98 10.56
N ASP A 156 5.30 23.39 11.18
CA ASP A 156 4.93 23.07 12.55
C ASP A 156 3.92 21.93 12.68
N GLU A 157 3.59 21.25 11.58
CA GLU A 157 2.66 20.12 11.52
C GLU A 157 3.39 18.78 11.58
N HIS A 158 3.87 18.41 12.78
CA HIS A 158 4.58 17.16 13.02
C HIS A 158 3.74 16.10 13.74
N ARG A 159 2.60 16.50 14.36
CA ARG A 159 1.74 15.56 15.06
C ARG A 159 0.95 14.72 14.08
N ILE A 160 1.17 13.41 14.09
CA ILE A 160 0.45 12.43 13.28
C ILE A 160 -0.94 12.18 13.86
N VAL A 161 -1.94 12.13 12.98
CA VAL A 161 -3.31 11.74 13.29
C VAL A 161 -3.71 10.61 12.34
N MET A 162 -4.30 9.57 12.91
CA MET A 162 -4.85 8.42 12.18
C MET A 162 -6.38 8.50 12.24
N LEU A 163 -7.03 8.48 11.08
CA LEU A 163 -8.48 8.60 10.92
C LEU A 163 -9.02 7.30 10.31
N GLN A 164 -10.33 7.07 10.42
CA GLN A 164 -10.98 5.90 9.80
C GLN A 164 -12.30 6.26 9.16
N GLY A 165 -12.65 5.53 8.09
CA GLY A 165 -13.90 5.66 7.36
C GLY A 165 -13.84 6.56 6.14
N ASP A 166 -12.65 7.05 5.80
CA ASP A 166 -12.34 7.78 4.56
C ASP A 166 -13.38 8.85 4.19
N ARG A 167 -13.61 9.81 5.12
CA ARG A 167 -14.68 10.80 5.01
C ARG A 167 -14.29 12.13 4.40
N ARG A 168 -13.01 12.30 4.02
CA ARG A 168 -12.48 13.56 3.48
C ARG A 168 -12.30 13.42 1.97
N HIS A 169 -13.10 14.12 1.20
CA HIS A 169 -13.20 13.96 -0.25
C HIS A 169 -13.20 15.30 -1.00
N ALA A 170 -12.53 16.32 -0.48
CA ALA A 170 -12.40 17.63 -1.18
C ALA A 170 -11.55 17.50 -2.45
N GLY A 171 -10.65 16.49 -2.51
CA GLY A 171 -9.72 16.32 -3.61
C GLY A 171 -8.64 17.41 -3.64
N THR A 172 -8.35 18.01 -2.50
CA THR A 172 -7.36 19.07 -2.26
C THR A 172 -6.60 18.81 -0.96
N PRO A 173 -5.50 19.52 -0.67
CA PRO A 173 -4.81 19.40 0.62
C PRO A 173 -5.67 19.65 1.86
N GLU A 174 -6.89 20.17 1.71
CA GLU A 174 -7.88 20.30 2.78
C GLU A 174 -8.33 18.94 3.34
N ASP A 175 -8.20 17.85 2.56
CA ASP A 175 -8.40 16.49 3.05
C ASP A 175 -7.40 16.10 4.13
N GLY A 176 -6.31 16.82 4.22
CA GLY A 176 -5.20 16.64 5.13
C GLY A 176 -3.90 16.41 4.38
N ALA A 177 -2.82 16.85 4.96
CA ALA A 177 -1.48 16.72 4.41
C ALA A 177 -0.55 15.98 5.38
N ILE A 178 0.54 15.43 4.86
CA ILE A 178 1.55 14.73 5.65
C ILE A 178 2.86 14.67 4.88
N SER A 179 4.00 14.73 5.56
CA SER A 179 5.30 14.60 4.91
C SER A 179 5.60 13.14 4.49
N ARG A 180 6.38 12.99 3.42
CA ARG A 180 6.84 11.68 2.94
C ARG A 180 7.64 10.92 3.99
N GLU A 181 8.41 11.64 4.79
CA GLU A 181 9.18 11.06 5.90
C GLU A 181 8.26 10.48 6.99
N GLN A 182 7.21 11.21 7.37
CA GLN A 182 6.22 10.72 8.35
C GLN A 182 5.47 9.49 7.83
N ILE A 183 5.11 9.46 6.55
CA ILE A 183 4.49 8.27 5.92
C ILE A 183 5.42 7.07 6.03
N ALA A 184 6.69 7.22 5.67
CA ALA A 184 7.68 6.14 5.74
C ALA A 184 7.84 5.62 7.16
N ARG A 185 7.95 6.52 8.14
CA ARG A 185 8.02 6.16 9.56
C ARG A 185 6.81 5.33 10.01
N VAL A 186 5.59 5.70 9.62
CA VAL A 186 4.38 4.95 9.97
C VAL A 186 4.38 3.58 9.31
N LEU A 187 4.71 3.48 8.02
CA LEU A 187 4.75 2.22 7.28
C LEU A 187 5.74 1.22 7.90
N VAL A 188 6.96 1.68 8.24
CA VAL A 188 7.99 0.81 8.84
C VAL A 188 7.60 0.43 10.27
N SER A 189 7.14 1.40 11.09
CA SER A 189 6.70 1.14 12.47
C SER A 189 5.54 0.14 12.54
N ALA A 190 4.64 0.16 11.57
CA ALA A 190 3.50 -0.75 11.51
C ALA A 190 3.91 -2.22 11.36
N LEU A 191 5.08 -2.51 10.80
CA LEU A 191 5.55 -3.90 10.61
C LEU A 191 5.90 -4.60 11.93
N THR A 192 6.41 -3.85 12.89
CA THR A 192 6.86 -4.38 14.18
C THR A 192 5.87 -4.16 15.32
N ASN A 193 4.79 -3.42 15.07
CA ASN A 193 3.80 -3.08 16.10
C ASN A 193 2.55 -3.98 15.97
N ASP A 194 2.31 -4.82 16.98
CA ASP A 194 1.15 -5.71 17.00
C ASP A 194 -0.20 -4.96 17.04
N LYS A 195 -0.22 -3.74 17.57
CA LYS A 195 -1.43 -2.90 17.59
C LYS A 195 -1.82 -2.37 16.22
N ALA A 196 -0.91 -2.45 15.23
CA ALA A 196 -1.17 -2.04 13.85
C ALA A 196 -1.76 -3.16 12.97
N LYS A 197 -1.84 -4.41 13.48
CA LYS A 197 -2.31 -5.56 12.71
C LYS A 197 -3.78 -5.44 12.31
N ASN A 198 -4.06 -5.73 11.03
CA ASN A 198 -5.39 -5.79 10.44
C ASN A 198 -6.18 -4.49 10.65
N LYS A 199 -5.52 -3.37 10.35
CA LYS A 199 -6.10 -2.03 10.47
C LYS A 199 -5.92 -1.24 9.18
N THR A 200 -6.97 -0.49 8.84
CA THR A 200 -7.00 0.47 7.75
C THR A 200 -7.27 1.85 8.32
N PHE A 201 -6.48 2.84 7.90
CA PHE A 201 -6.64 4.22 8.39
C PHE A 201 -6.08 5.25 7.42
N GLU A 202 -6.67 6.44 7.43
CA GLU A 202 -6.14 7.63 6.78
C GLU A 202 -5.07 8.25 7.67
N LEU A 203 -4.04 8.82 7.06
CA LEU A 203 -2.87 9.35 7.74
C LEU A 203 -2.63 10.80 7.36
N VAL A 204 -2.71 11.70 8.35
CA VAL A 204 -2.49 13.13 8.17
C VAL A 204 -1.63 13.69 9.29
N ALA A 205 -1.05 14.88 9.08
CA ALA A 205 -0.33 15.64 10.09
C ALA A 205 -1.13 16.89 10.48
N ILE A 206 -0.98 17.31 11.72
CA ILE A 206 -1.52 18.54 12.25
C ILE A 206 -0.46 19.28 13.07
N ARG A 207 -0.72 20.54 13.42
CA ARG A 207 0.16 21.33 14.29
C ARG A 207 0.44 20.63 15.60
N GLY A 208 1.70 20.58 15.99
CA GLY A 208 2.21 20.03 17.26
C GLY A 208 3.41 19.12 17.06
N GLU A 209 4.02 18.74 18.18
CA GLU A 209 5.23 17.92 18.21
C GLU A 209 4.98 16.50 17.69
N ALA A 210 6.01 15.93 17.07
CA ALA A 210 6.00 14.55 16.61
C ALA A 210 5.95 13.57 17.78
N GLN A 211 5.04 12.60 17.74
CA GLN A 211 5.00 11.53 18.75
C GLN A 211 6.23 10.63 18.56
N GLN A 212 6.92 10.31 19.66
CA GLN A 212 8.04 9.38 19.67
C GLN A 212 7.57 7.93 19.50
N ASP A 213 6.49 7.57 20.20
CA ASP A 213 5.85 6.25 20.13
C ASP A 213 4.51 6.36 19.39
N LEU A 214 4.32 5.53 18.36
CA LEU A 214 3.09 5.44 17.59
C LEU A 214 2.14 4.36 18.11
N THR A 215 2.55 3.56 19.10
CA THR A 215 1.75 2.46 19.65
C THR A 215 0.38 2.91 20.16
N PRO A 216 0.24 4.04 20.88
CA PRO A 216 -1.08 4.53 21.32
C PRO A 216 -1.99 4.83 20.12
N LEU A 217 -1.46 5.45 19.06
CA LEU A 217 -2.25 5.77 17.86
C LEU A 217 -2.78 4.50 17.19
N PHE A 218 -1.94 3.48 17.03
CA PHE A 218 -2.39 2.20 16.49
C PHE A 218 -3.39 1.50 17.41
N ALA A 219 -3.23 1.60 18.73
CA ALA A 219 -4.12 0.96 19.69
C ALA A 219 -5.54 1.55 19.66
N ASP A 220 -5.67 2.85 19.44
CA ASP A 220 -6.95 3.57 19.40
C ASP A 220 -7.77 3.26 18.14
N LEU A 221 -7.16 2.72 17.08
CA LEU A 221 -7.87 2.33 15.86
C LEU A 221 -8.70 1.08 16.07
N GLN A 222 -9.86 1.02 15.42
CA GLN A 222 -10.63 -0.21 15.26
C GLN A 222 -9.97 -1.14 14.24
N SER A 223 -10.01 -2.45 14.49
CA SER A 223 -9.56 -3.45 13.52
C SER A 223 -10.60 -3.62 12.42
N ASP A 224 -10.13 -3.94 11.21
CA ASP A 224 -11.02 -4.33 10.11
C ASP A 224 -11.78 -5.60 10.47
N ASP A 225 -13.03 -5.70 10.03
CA ASP A 225 -13.85 -6.89 10.18
C ASP A 225 -13.35 -7.98 9.21
N PRO A 226 -12.91 -9.16 9.69
CA PRO A 226 -12.40 -10.22 8.84
C PRO A 226 -13.45 -10.82 7.88
N GLN A 227 -14.74 -10.52 8.08
CA GLN A 227 -15.83 -10.96 7.20
C GLN A 227 -16.15 -9.94 6.11
N LYS A 228 -15.52 -8.75 6.15
CA LYS A 228 -15.74 -7.67 5.18
C LYS A 228 -14.52 -7.46 4.29
N ASN A 229 -14.78 -7.02 3.06
CA ASN A 229 -13.74 -6.75 2.10
C ASN A 229 -13.19 -5.31 2.18
N ASP A 230 -13.92 -4.39 2.79
CA ASP A 230 -13.54 -2.98 2.94
C ASP A 230 -13.02 -2.66 4.35
N GLY A 231 -12.37 -1.52 4.49
CA GLY A 231 -11.89 -1.04 5.78
C GLY A 231 -13.05 -0.73 6.73
N VAL A 232 -12.76 -0.81 8.03
CA VAL A 232 -13.73 -0.47 9.06
C VAL A 232 -14.25 0.95 8.85
N LEU A 233 -15.57 1.14 8.96
CA LEU A 233 -16.27 2.40 8.75
C LEU A 233 -16.24 2.96 7.31
N ASP A 234 -15.69 2.26 6.34
CA ASP A 234 -15.75 2.65 4.93
C ASP A 234 -17.19 2.65 4.43
N THR A 235 -17.48 3.55 3.49
CA THR A 235 -18.78 3.60 2.82
C THR A 235 -18.96 2.38 1.92
N ASP A 236 -20.13 1.71 2.05
CA ASP A 236 -20.50 0.59 1.18
C ASP A 236 -21.04 1.11 -0.17
N ASN A 237 -20.14 1.54 -1.04
CA ASN A 237 -20.45 2.11 -2.36
C ASN A 237 -19.72 1.41 -3.52
N MET A 238 -19.19 0.20 -3.27
CA MET A 238 -18.54 -0.64 -4.26
C MET A 238 -18.91 -2.12 -4.02
N PRO A 239 -20.21 -2.47 -4.17
CA PRO A 239 -20.67 -3.81 -3.84
C PRO A 239 -20.03 -4.87 -4.73
N LEU A 240 -19.74 -6.04 -4.17
CA LEU A 240 -19.12 -7.15 -4.92
C LEU A 240 -19.95 -7.60 -6.12
N SER A 241 -21.28 -7.43 -6.07
CA SER A 241 -22.17 -7.75 -7.19
C SER A 241 -21.95 -6.91 -8.45
N GLU A 242 -21.26 -5.77 -8.32
CA GLU A 242 -20.90 -4.88 -9.44
C GLU A 242 -19.44 -5.06 -9.88
N GLU A 243 -18.66 -5.88 -9.16
CA GLU A 243 -17.28 -6.13 -9.49
C GLU A 243 -17.14 -7.12 -10.67
N PRO A 244 -16.12 -6.97 -11.52
CA PRO A 244 -15.82 -7.96 -12.54
C PRO A 244 -15.58 -9.36 -11.93
N GLU A 245 -16.07 -10.40 -12.63
CA GLU A 245 -15.94 -11.80 -12.17
C GLU A 245 -14.47 -12.17 -11.86
N CYS A 246 -13.51 -11.70 -12.65
CA CYS A 246 -12.10 -11.96 -12.39
C CYS A 246 -11.62 -11.38 -11.05
N ILE A 247 -12.15 -10.23 -10.61
CA ILE A 247 -11.84 -9.65 -9.30
C ILE A 247 -12.47 -10.48 -8.18
N ILE A 248 -13.76 -10.87 -8.34
CA ILE A 248 -14.46 -11.71 -7.37
C ILE A 248 -13.70 -13.04 -7.15
N ASN A 249 -13.27 -13.65 -8.25
CA ASN A 249 -12.50 -14.90 -8.20
C ASN A 249 -11.16 -14.74 -7.47
N GLU A 250 -10.46 -13.62 -7.65
CA GLU A 250 -9.20 -13.34 -6.98
C GLU A 250 -9.36 -13.07 -5.47
N LEU A 251 -10.54 -12.62 -5.01
CA LEU A 251 -10.85 -12.45 -3.59
C LEU A 251 -11.17 -13.76 -2.87
N ASN A 252 -11.41 -14.85 -3.61
CA ASN A 252 -11.69 -16.15 -3.01
C ASN A 252 -10.36 -16.87 -2.69
N PRO A 253 -10.03 -17.12 -1.41
CA PRO A 253 -8.76 -17.75 -1.02
C PRO A 253 -8.62 -19.19 -1.55
N ASN A 254 -9.73 -19.84 -1.94
CA ASN A 254 -9.74 -21.17 -2.54
C ASN A 254 -9.68 -21.16 -4.08
N SER A 255 -9.75 -19.99 -4.72
CA SER A 255 -9.55 -19.92 -6.15
C SER A 255 -8.06 -20.16 -6.43
N ALA A 256 -7.74 -21.34 -6.95
CA ALA A 256 -6.47 -21.52 -7.63
C ALA A 256 -6.43 -20.50 -8.75
N LEU A 257 -5.64 -19.41 -8.59
CA LEU A 257 -5.35 -18.47 -9.67
C LEU A 257 -4.72 -19.29 -10.79
N THR A 258 -5.57 -19.77 -11.70
CA THR A 258 -5.13 -20.59 -12.83
C THR A 258 -4.21 -19.73 -13.68
N ARG A 259 -3.09 -20.28 -14.12
CA ARG A 259 -2.11 -19.63 -15.00
C ARG A 259 -2.73 -19.03 -16.28
N GLU A 260 -3.95 -19.42 -16.63
CA GLU A 260 -4.68 -18.94 -17.81
C GLU A 260 -5.17 -17.50 -17.70
N THR A 261 -5.40 -16.96 -16.48
CA THR A 261 -5.89 -15.58 -16.32
C THR A 261 -4.80 -14.53 -16.55
N VAL A 262 -3.53 -14.94 -16.52
CA VAL A 262 -2.37 -14.05 -16.74
C VAL A 262 -2.11 -13.75 -18.21
N GLN A 263 -2.61 -14.58 -19.14
CA GLN A 263 -2.27 -14.48 -20.59
C GLN A 263 -3.32 -13.79 -21.48
N ARG A 264 -4.47 -13.38 -20.95
CA ARG A 264 -5.41 -12.61 -21.78
C ARG A 264 -5.20 -11.11 -21.58
N PRO A 265 -4.67 -10.39 -22.59
CA PRO A 265 -4.80 -8.95 -22.61
C PRO A 265 -6.30 -8.66 -22.72
N LEU A 266 -6.85 -8.03 -21.69
CA LEU A 266 -8.23 -7.55 -21.74
C LEU A 266 -8.20 -6.24 -22.51
N TYR A 267 -8.59 -6.31 -23.81
CA TYR A 267 -8.90 -5.17 -24.64
C TYR A 267 -10.19 -4.50 -24.15
#